data_3c557439173399ba08a3af1b669dfdc5
#
_entry.id   3c557439173399ba08a3af1b669dfdc5
#
_cell.length_a   1.000
_cell.length_b   1.000
_cell.length_c   1.000
_cell.angle_alpha   90.00
_cell.angle_beta   90.00
_cell.angle_gamma   90.00
#
_symmetry.space_group_name_H-M   'P 1'
#
loop_
_entity.id
_entity.type
_entity.pdbx_description
1 polymer ?
#
loop_
_entity_poly.entity_id
_entity_poly.type
_entity_poly.pdbx_seq_one_letter_code
_entity_poly.pdbx_strand_id
1 'polypeptide(L)'
;LQVIRPGKWHIIKLGNRNSIKTSNFVQYEHLEYLSRLVACDTKLAASMWNDYMVAPDIVIYREPLSDEELNTPVILIDDTVALKTDIREKNGGLPILHASISAKWTMRSDRAQNSRTEALNLIRNRKGHLPHIAVVTGEPLPSRLASLALGTGDIDCMYHFALYELVEAVKKTKAEDSIEMLNALIEGRRLKDISDLPLDLSV
;
A
#
# COMPACT_ATOMS: atom_id res chain seq x y z
N LEU A 1 -0.01 -1.83 14.92
CA LEU A 1 -0.35 -0.41 14.70
C LEU A 1 -0.99 0.22 15.92
N GLN A 2 -2.12 -0.26 16.39
CA GLN A 2 -2.90 0.35 17.48
C GLN A 2 -2.10 0.70 18.74
N VAL A 3 -1.11 -0.11 19.10
CA VAL A 3 -0.26 0.12 20.29
C VAL A 3 0.77 1.22 20.06
N ILE A 4 1.37 1.27 18.87
CA ILE A 4 2.48 2.19 18.53
C ILE A 4 1.93 3.53 18.01
N ARG A 5 0.86 3.48 17.24
CA ARG A 5 0.16 4.65 16.69
C ARG A 5 -1.32 4.58 17.06
N PRO A 6 -1.72 5.08 18.23
CA PRO A 6 -3.13 5.07 18.65
C PRO A 6 -4.03 5.77 17.61
N GLY A 7 -5.21 5.21 17.40
CA GLY A 7 -6.18 5.74 16.44
C GLY A 7 -7.23 4.70 16.06
N LYS A 8 -8.18 5.07 15.21
CA LYS A 8 -9.23 4.18 14.72
C LYS A 8 -8.76 3.50 13.44
N TRP A 9 -8.06 2.36 13.59
CA TRP A 9 -7.45 1.61 12.50
C TRP A 9 -8.33 0.46 12.02
N HIS A 10 -8.42 0.30 10.71
CA HIS A 10 -9.11 -0.80 10.06
C HIS A 10 -8.18 -1.53 9.12
N ILE A 11 -8.22 -2.87 9.16
CA ILE A 11 -7.49 -3.77 8.26
C ILE A 11 -8.54 -4.59 7.53
N ILE A 12 -8.67 -4.41 6.24
CA ILE A 12 -9.69 -5.07 5.43
C ILE A 12 -9.05 -5.85 4.31
N LYS A 13 -9.37 -7.15 4.26
CA LYS A 13 -9.10 -8.00 3.11
C LYS A 13 -10.18 -7.75 2.06
N LEU A 14 -9.78 -7.35 0.87
CA LEU A 14 -10.68 -7.15 -0.25
C LEU A 14 -10.87 -8.48 -0.99
N GLY A 15 -12.11 -8.94 -1.05
CA GLY A 15 -12.47 -10.11 -1.87
C GLY A 15 -12.84 -9.67 -3.29
N ASN A 16 -12.85 -10.62 -4.23
CA ASN A 16 -13.07 -10.39 -5.67
C ASN A 16 -14.35 -9.62 -6.07
N ARG A 17 -15.25 -9.27 -5.16
CA ARG A 17 -16.54 -8.62 -5.46
C ARG A 17 -16.91 -7.43 -4.57
N ASN A 18 -16.24 -7.21 -3.45
CA ASN A 18 -16.49 -6.06 -2.56
C ASN A 18 -15.26 -5.16 -2.55
N SER A 19 -14.99 -4.53 -3.67
CA SER A 19 -13.93 -3.55 -3.74
C SER A 19 -14.33 -2.30 -2.98
N ILE A 20 -13.68 -2.02 -1.85
CA ILE A 20 -13.60 -0.65 -1.38
C ILE A 20 -12.96 0.12 -2.54
N LYS A 21 -13.70 1.08 -3.08
CA LYS A 21 -13.16 1.92 -4.15
C LYS A 21 -12.05 2.77 -3.55
N THR A 22 -10.97 2.93 -4.26
CA THR A 22 -9.89 3.83 -3.86
C THR A 22 -10.39 5.24 -3.59
N SER A 23 -11.40 5.70 -4.34
CA SER A 23 -12.08 6.99 -4.15
C SER A 23 -12.79 7.17 -2.80
N ASN A 24 -12.93 6.11 -1.99
CA ASN A 24 -13.49 6.23 -0.64
C ASN A 24 -12.49 6.82 0.37
N PHE A 25 -11.23 6.99 -0.01
CA PHE A 25 -10.19 7.57 0.83
C PHE A 25 -9.92 9.02 0.43
N VAL A 26 -9.64 9.86 1.41
CA VAL A 26 -9.45 11.30 1.22
C VAL A 26 -8.41 11.63 0.14
N GLN A 27 -7.33 10.86 0.06
CA GLN A 27 -6.27 11.07 -0.95
C GLN A 27 -6.78 10.87 -2.38
N TYR A 28 -7.88 10.17 -2.58
CA TYR A 28 -8.39 9.71 -3.88
C TYR A 28 -9.84 10.09 -4.15
N GLU A 29 -10.48 10.89 -3.31
CA GLU A 29 -11.89 11.29 -3.44
C GLU A 29 -12.22 11.89 -4.81
N HIS A 30 -11.28 12.67 -5.38
CA HIS A 30 -11.43 13.30 -6.69
C HIS A 30 -11.60 12.29 -7.83
N LEU A 31 -11.18 11.03 -7.67
CA LEU A 31 -11.36 9.99 -8.69
C LEU A 31 -12.82 9.63 -8.90
N GLU A 32 -13.67 9.79 -7.89
CA GLU A 32 -15.11 9.60 -8.05
C GLU A 32 -15.71 10.63 -9.00
N TYR A 33 -15.29 11.90 -8.87
CA TYR A 33 -15.69 12.95 -9.77
C TYR A 33 -15.21 12.70 -11.22
N LEU A 34 -13.94 12.32 -11.38
CA LEU A 34 -13.38 11.97 -12.68
C LEU A 34 -14.09 10.77 -13.31
N SER A 35 -14.39 9.72 -12.52
CA SER A 35 -15.14 8.56 -13.01
C SER A 35 -16.52 8.93 -13.54
N ARG A 36 -17.22 9.87 -12.91
CA ARG A 36 -18.52 10.37 -13.39
C ARG A 36 -18.39 11.13 -14.71
N LEU A 37 -17.36 11.96 -14.85
CA LEU A 37 -17.12 12.69 -16.11
C LEU A 37 -16.78 11.73 -17.25
N VAL A 38 -15.92 10.76 -17.00
CA VAL A 38 -15.53 9.73 -17.96
C VAL A 38 -16.73 8.90 -18.41
N ALA A 39 -17.64 8.56 -17.49
CA ALA A 39 -18.85 7.82 -17.82
C ALA A 39 -19.80 8.59 -18.77
N CYS A 40 -19.71 9.92 -18.81
CA CYS A 40 -20.54 10.77 -19.67
C CYS A 40 -19.89 11.08 -21.03
N ASP A 41 -18.62 10.79 -21.23
CA ASP A 41 -17.87 11.10 -22.45
C ASP A 41 -17.07 9.89 -22.95
N THR A 42 -17.51 9.31 -24.08
CA THR A 42 -16.88 8.13 -24.69
C THR A 42 -15.46 8.36 -25.19
N LYS A 43 -15.10 9.58 -25.58
CA LYS A 43 -13.72 9.91 -26.02
C LYS A 43 -12.81 10.01 -24.80
N LEU A 44 -13.28 10.61 -23.73
CA LEU A 44 -12.58 10.67 -22.46
C LEU A 44 -12.42 9.26 -21.87
N ALA A 45 -13.46 8.44 -21.94
CA ALA A 45 -13.43 7.03 -21.51
C ALA A 45 -12.34 6.24 -22.24
N ALA A 46 -12.22 6.40 -23.55
CA ALA A 46 -11.19 5.71 -24.35
C ALA A 46 -9.75 6.09 -23.94
N SER A 47 -9.56 7.31 -23.42
CA SER A 47 -8.23 7.80 -23.04
C SER A 47 -7.86 7.50 -21.59
N MET A 48 -8.84 7.27 -20.70
CA MET A 48 -8.63 7.23 -19.24
C MET A 48 -9.18 5.99 -18.55
N TRP A 49 -9.71 5.03 -19.30
CA TRP A 49 -10.53 3.92 -18.78
C TRP A 49 -9.87 3.02 -17.71
N ASN A 50 -8.56 2.86 -17.68
CA ASN A 50 -7.90 1.89 -16.79
C ASN A 50 -7.04 2.51 -15.67
N ASP A 51 -6.85 3.81 -15.63
CA ASP A 51 -5.86 4.44 -14.74
C ASP A 51 -6.37 4.62 -13.29
N TYR A 52 -7.65 4.33 -13.02
CA TYR A 52 -8.28 4.61 -11.72
C TYR A 52 -8.59 3.38 -10.89
N MET A 53 -8.47 2.19 -11.45
CA MET A 53 -8.85 0.97 -10.74
C MET A 53 -7.64 0.35 -10.04
N VAL A 54 -7.53 0.61 -8.75
CA VAL A 54 -6.62 -0.10 -7.85
C VAL A 54 -7.45 -1.07 -7.02
N ALA A 55 -7.10 -2.33 -7.06
CA ALA A 55 -7.76 -3.40 -6.31
C ALA A 55 -6.73 -4.17 -5.48
N PRO A 56 -6.17 -3.58 -4.39
CA PRO A 56 -5.23 -4.28 -3.53
C PRO A 56 -5.91 -5.46 -2.84
N ASP A 57 -5.13 -6.45 -2.44
CA ASP A 57 -5.67 -7.61 -1.71
C ASP A 57 -6.04 -7.25 -0.26
N ILE A 58 -5.27 -6.34 0.37
CA ILE A 58 -5.51 -5.84 1.73
C ILE A 58 -5.28 -4.33 1.76
N VAL A 59 -6.16 -3.62 2.44
CA VAL A 59 -6.00 -2.19 2.76
C VAL A 59 -5.98 -1.97 4.26
N ILE A 60 -5.16 -1.02 4.67
CA ILE A 60 -5.12 -0.50 6.04
C ILE A 60 -5.43 0.98 5.96
N TYR A 61 -6.41 1.41 6.73
CA TYR A 61 -6.79 2.82 6.77
C TYR A 61 -7.11 3.27 8.19
N ARG A 62 -7.10 4.57 8.38
CA ARG A 62 -7.41 5.23 9.63
C ARG A 62 -8.62 6.14 9.42
N GLU A 63 -9.57 6.10 10.37
CA GLU A 63 -10.62 7.10 10.44
C GLU A 63 -10.08 8.43 10.97
N PRO A 64 -10.65 9.57 10.54
CA PRO A 64 -10.42 10.85 11.17
C PRO A 64 -10.83 10.83 12.66
N LEU A 65 -10.35 11.81 13.41
CA LEU A 65 -10.62 11.94 14.82
C LEU A 65 -11.49 13.18 15.09
N SER A 66 -12.37 13.09 16.10
CA SER A 66 -13.12 14.25 16.56
C SER A 66 -12.19 15.28 17.21
N ASP A 67 -12.68 16.52 17.35
CA ASP A 67 -11.93 17.59 18.01
C ASP A 67 -11.62 17.24 19.47
N GLU A 68 -12.55 16.53 20.17
CA GLU A 68 -12.37 16.07 21.55
C GLU A 68 -11.26 15.01 21.65
N GLU A 69 -11.22 14.06 20.70
CA GLU A 69 -10.18 13.03 20.64
C GLU A 69 -8.80 13.64 20.35
N LEU A 70 -8.74 14.63 19.45
CA LEU A 70 -7.49 15.32 19.12
C LEU A 70 -6.97 16.20 20.25
N ASN A 71 -7.87 16.72 21.10
CA ASN A 71 -7.55 17.57 22.24
C ASN A 71 -7.30 16.79 23.55
N THR A 72 -7.18 15.48 23.48
CA THR A 72 -6.93 14.63 24.64
C THR A 72 -5.53 14.01 24.56
N PRO A 73 -4.65 14.14 25.57
CA PRO A 73 -4.85 14.82 26.86
C PRO A 73 -4.52 16.33 26.84
N VAL A 74 -4.07 16.86 25.72
CA VAL A 74 -3.64 18.26 25.58
C VAL A 74 -4.42 18.92 24.47
N ILE A 75 -4.83 20.18 24.65
CA ILE A 75 -5.50 20.96 23.62
C ILE A 75 -4.49 21.24 22.49
N LEU A 76 -4.75 20.69 21.32
CA LEU A 76 -3.93 20.83 20.12
C LEU A 76 -4.59 21.70 19.06
N ILE A 77 -5.92 21.72 19.02
CA ILE A 77 -6.71 22.37 17.97
C ILE A 77 -7.88 23.16 18.57
N ASP A 78 -8.26 24.22 17.85
CA ASP A 78 -9.46 25.02 18.12
C ASP A 78 -10.12 25.44 16.79
N ASP A 79 -10.93 26.49 16.83
CA ASP A 79 -11.61 27.02 15.63
C ASP A 79 -10.71 27.91 14.74
N THR A 80 -9.46 28.13 15.14
CA THR A 80 -8.51 28.98 14.40
C THR A 80 -7.33 28.20 13.81
N VAL A 81 -7.05 26.98 14.28
CA VAL A 81 -5.90 26.17 13.84
C VAL A 81 -6.33 24.84 13.22
N ALA A 82 -5.48 24.28 12.40
CA ALA A 82 -5.66 22.98 11.74
C ALA A 82 -7.00 22.84 10.97
N LEU A 83 -7.44 23.92 10.31
CA LEU A 83 -8.73 24.01 9.63
C LEU A 83 -8.83 23.19 8.34
N LYS A 84 -7.73 22.60 7.87
CA LYS A 84 -7.67 21.88 6.58
C LYS A 84 -7.02 20.50 6.66
N THR A 85 -6.67 20.04 7.87
CA THR A 85 -6.03 18.74 8.01
C THR A 85 -7.05 17.60 7.89
N ASP A 86 -6.69 16.56 7.14
CA ASP A 86 -7.56 15.40 6.88
C ASP A 86 -7.82 14.54 8.13
N ILE A 87 -6.95 14.63 9.14
CA ILE A 87 -7.13 13.87 10.39
C ILE A 87 -8.30 14.37 11.23
N ARG A 88 -8.76 15.59 11.00
CA ARG A 88 -9.84 16.22 11.74
C ARG A 88 -11.18 15.92 11.07
N GLU A 89 -12.05 15.16 11.76
CA GLU A 89 -13.31 14.65 11.21
C GLU A 89 -14.19 15.74 10.56
N LYS A 90 -14.28 16.93 11.19
CA LYS A 90 -15.08 18.04 10.65
C LYS A 90 -14.60 18.61 9.31
N ASN A 91 -13.40 18.24 8.84
CA ASN A 91 -12.83 18.71 7.57
C ASN A 91 -13.18 17.83 6.37
N GLY A 92 -14.06 16.83 6.53
CA GLY A 92 -14.50 15.97 5.42
C GLY A 92 -14.93 14.58 5.85
N GLY A 93 -14.40 14.07 6.94
CA GLY A 93 -14.81 12.78 7.54
C GLY A 93 -14.44 11.53 6.75
N LEU A 94 -13.70 11.65 5.62
CA LEU A 94 -13.28 10.50 4.84
C LEU A 94 -12.09 9.80 5.49
N PRO A 95 -12.04 8.45 5.46
CA PRO A 95 -10.90 7.70 5.97
C PRO A 95 -9.63 8.00 5.18
N ILE A 96 -8.48 7.87 5.85
CA ILE A 96 -7.15 8.11 5.30
C ILE A 96 -6.52 6.75 5.01
N LEU A 97 -6.21 6.48 3.73
CA LEU A 97 -5.51 5.26 3.35
C LEU A 97 -4.07 5.29 3.89
N HIS A 98 -3.72 4.29 4.69
CA HIS A 98 -2.40 4.18 5.30
C HIS A 98 -1.51 3.20 4.55
N ALA A 99 -2.05 2.04 4.17
CA ALA A 99 -1.29 1.04 3.43
C ALA A 99 -2.16 0.28 2.42
N SER A 100 -1.52 -0.05 1.32
CA SER A 100 -2.01 -0.94 0.27
C SER A 100 -1.08 -2.15 0.18
N ILE A 101 -1.61 -3.35 0.39
CA ILE A 101 -0.82 -4.58 0.41
C ILE A 101 -1.32 -5.52 -0.67
N SER A 102 -0.45 -5.86 -1.60
CA SER A 102 -0.69 -6.88 -2.62
C SER A 102 -0.12 -8.21 -2.13
N ALA A 103 -0.96 -9.25 -2.04
CA ALA A 103 -0.58 -10.57 -1.56
C ALA A 103 -0.56 -11.59 -2.72
N LYS A 104 0.62 -12.03 -3.12
CA LYS A 104 0.82 -12.96 -4.23
C LYS A 104 1.67 -14.13 -3.78
N TRP A 105 1.10 -15.33 -3.71
CA TRP A 105 1.83 -16.52 -3.29
C TRP A 105 3.05 -16.79 -4.16
N THR A 106 2.89 -16.67 -5.48
CA THR A 106 3.99 -16.81 -6.46
C THR A 106 4.07 -15.61 -7.38
N MET A 107 5.29 -15.23 -7.78
CA MET A 107 5.57 -14.11 -8.66
C MET A 107 5.80 -14.60 -10.09
N ARG A 108 4.73 -14.67 -10.89
CA ARG A 108 4.84 -14.77 -12.36
C ARG A 108 4.90 -13.36 -12.94
N SER A 109 5.41 -13.24 -14.17
CA SER A 109 5.62 -11.94 -14.82
C SER A 109 4.36 -11.06 -14.88
N ASP A 110 3.20 -11.66 -15.16
CA ASP A 110 1.91 -11.00 -15.20
C ASP A 110 1.51 -10.44 -13.81
N ARG A 111 1.72 -11.21 -12.75
CA ARG A 111 1.39 -10.80 -11.37
C ARG A 111 2.33 -9.72 -10.84
N ALA A 112 3.61 -9.80 -11.18
CA ALA A 112 4.59 -8.77 -10.86
C ALA A 112 4.22 -7.44 -11.54
N GLN A 113 3.85 -7.50 -12.83
CA GLN A 113 3.43 -6.32 -13.58
C GLN A 113 2.14 -5.71 -13.01
N ASN A 114 1.16 -6.52 -12.63
CA ASN A 114 -0.07 -6.04 -12.01
C ASN A 114 0.21 -5.30 -10.71
N SER A 115 1.05 -5.86 -9.82
CA SER A 115 1.41 -5.19 -8.56
C SER A 115 2.10 -3.85 -8.78
N ARG A 116 2.96 -3.73 -9.80
CA ARG A 116 3.57 -2.44 -10.18
C ARG A 116 2.55 -1.44 -10.72
N THR A 117 1.66 -1.89 -11.58
CA THR A 117 0.60 -1.02 -12.14
C THR A 117 -0.29 -0.48 -11.03
N GLU A 118 -0.71 -1.33 -10.09
CA GLU A 118 -1.48 -0.92 -8.91
C GLU A 118 -0.72 0.12 -8.07
N ALA A 119 0.57 -0.12 -7.81
CA ALA A 119 1.45 0.80 -7.09
C ALA A 119 1.57 2.16 -7.79
N LEU A 120 1.87 2.16 -9.08
CA LEU A 120 1.98 3.38 -9.89
C LEU A 120 0.67 4.19 -9.93
N ASN A 121 -0.47 3.51 -9.99
CA ASN A 121 -1.77 4.18 -9.96
C ASN A 121 -2.02 4.87 -8.63
N LEU A 122 -1.66 4.24 -7.50
CA LEU A 122 -1.71 4.89 -6.19
C LEU A 122 -0.77 6.10 -6.12
N ILE A 123 0.46 5.96 -6.60
CA ILE A 123 1.45 7.03 -6.58
C ILE A 123 1.02 8.23 -7.42
N ARG A 124 0.54 8.00 -8.64
CA ARG A 124 0.22 9.07 -9.60
C ARG A 124 -1.07 9.81 -9.28
N ASN A 125 -2.06 9.09 -8.77
CA ASN A 125 -3.40 9.65 -8.60
C ASN A 125 -3.67 10.22 -7.20
N ARG A 126 -2.72 10.15 -6.26
CA ARG A 126 -2.94 10.65 -4.91
C ARG A 126 -2.95 12.18 -4.84
N LYS A 127 -3.70 12.68 -3.89
CA LYS A 127 -3.55 14.01 -3.29
C LYS A 127 -3.09 13.83 -1.84
N GLY A 128 -2.13 14.63 -1.39
CA GLY A 128 -1.62 14.51 -0.03
C GLY A 128 -0.65 13.34 0.16
N HIS A 129 -0.69 12.70 1.33
CA HIS A 129 0.27 11.70 1.74
C HIS A 129 0.16 10.40 0.94
N LEU A 130 1.30 9.82 0.55
CA LEU A 130 1.37 8.51 -0.10
C LEU A 130 1.10 7.41 0.95
N PRO A 131 0.19 6.46 0.69
CA PRO A 131 0.09 5.27 1.53
C PRO A 131 1.32 4.38 1.38
N HIS A 132 1.62 3.58 2.39
CA HIS A 132 2.61 2.51 2.25
C HIS A 132 2.16 1.51 1.19
N ILE A 133 3.08 1.14 0.30
CA ILE A 133 2.82 0.16 -0.77
C ILE A 133 3.71 -1.05 -0.55
N ALA A 134 3.11 -2.13 -0.10
CA ALA A 134 3.81 -3.36 0.24
C ALA A 134 3.35 -4.54 -0.61
N VAL A 135 4.25 -5.48 -0.83
CA VAL A 135 3.94 -6.77 -1.46
C VAL A 135 4.31 -7.89 -0.51
N VAL A 136 3.38 -8.81 -0.28
CA VAL A 136 3.62 -10.03 0.51
C VAL A 136 3.64 -11.23 -0.42
N THR A 137 4.66 -12.09 -0.29
CA THR A 137 4.83 -13.24 -1.17
C THR A 137 5.42 -14.46 -0.48
N GLY A 138 5.15 -15.65 -1.03
CA GLY A 138 5.82 -16.91 -0.70
C GLY A 138 6.67 -17.44 -1.87
N GLU A 139 7.06 -16.58 -2.83
CA GLU A 139 7.84 -16.97 -4.02
C GLU A 139 9.22 -17.53 -3.64
N PRO A 140 9.54 -18.77 -3.98
CA PRO A 140 10.81 -19.39 -3.58
C PRO A 140 12.00 -19.03 -4.46
N LEU A 141 11.79 -18.39 -5.62
CA LEU A 141 12.86 -18.12 -6.58
C LEU A 141 13.41 -16.69 -6.45
N PRO A 142 14.69 -16.50 -6.03
CA PRO A 142 15.29 -15.17 -5.88
C PRO A 142 15.20 -14.30 -7.13
N SER A 143 15.34 -14.88 -8.33
CA SER A 143 15.24 -14.15 -9.60
C SER A 143 13.84 -13.54 -9.83
N ARG A 144 12.79 -14.22 -9.38
CA ARG A 144 11.43 -13.69 -9.46
C ARG A 144 11.16 -12.62 -8.40
N LEU A 145 11.72 -12.78 -7.20
CA LEU A 145 11.68 -11.74 -6.17
C LEU A 145 12.39 -10.48 -6.68
N ALA A 146 13.58 -10.63 -7.24
CA ALA A 146 14.36 -9.53 -7.80
C ALA A 146 13.64 -8.78 -8.91
N SER A 147 12.90 -9.48 -9.76
CA SER A 147 12.16 -8.86 -10.88
C SER A 147 11.12 -7.82 -10.42
N LEU A 148 10.63 -7.91 -9.20
CA LEU A 148 9.70 -6.95 -8.62
C LEU A 148 10.38 -6.01 -7.61
N ALA A 149 11.22 -6.56 -6.73
CA ALA A 149 11.86 -5.80 -5.65
C ALA A 149 12.93 -4.82 -6.16
N LEU A 150 13.68 -5.19 -7.20
CA LEU A 150 14.66 -4.31 -7.85
C LEU A 150 13.95 -3.38 -8.84
N GLY A 151 13.24 -2.42 -8.32
CA GLY A 151 12.52 -1.42 -9.11
C GLY A 151 12.82 -0.01 -8.63
N THR A 152 12.23 0.96 -9.30
CA THR A 152 12.46 2.39 -9.16
C THR A 152 11.63 3.06 -8.07
N GLY A 153 11.23 2.33 -7.03
CA GLY A 153 10.50 2.90 -5.89
C GLY A 153 8.98 2.88 -6.01
N ASP A 154 8.44 2.02 -6.88
CA ASP A 154 6.99 1.81 -7.00
C ASP A 154 6.43 1.07 -5.78
N ILE A 155 7.27 0.26 -5.14
CA ILE A 155 6.94 -0.55 -3.97
C ILE A 155 7.95 -0.21 -2.86
N ASP A 156 7.47 0.06 -1.66
CA ASP A 156 8.32 0.41 -0.52
C ASP A 156 9.20 -0.78 -0.13
N CYS A 157 8.58 -1.93 0.08
CA CYS A 157 9.28 -3.16 0.42
C CYS A 157 8.45 -4.40 0.06
N MET A 158 9.14 -5.49 -0.23
CA MET A 158 8.56 -6.82 -0.30
C MET A 158 8.76 -7.57 1.02
N TYR A 159 7.76 -8.34 1.42
CA TYR A 159 7.80 -9.16 2.62
C TYR A 159 7.61 -10.62 2.25
N HIS A 160 8.57 -11.45 2.61
CA HIS A 160 8.49 -12.88 2.36
C HIS A 160 7.87 -13.60 3.55
N PHE A 161 6.97 -14.52 3.27
CA PHE A 161 6.22 -15.25 4.28
C PHE A 161 7.09 -16.15 5.19
N ALA A 162 8.26 -16.55 4.70
CA ALA A 162 9.23 -17.39 5.39
C ALA A 162 10.64 -17.07 4.87
N LEU A 163 11.14 -15.85 5.13
CA LEU A 163 12.41 -15.39 4.57
C LEU A 163 13.59 -16.19 5.08
N TYR A 164 13.61 -16.51 6.36
CA TYR A 164 14.73 -17.21 6.98
C TYR A 164 14.88 -18.62 6.43
N GLU A 165 13.77 -19.33 6.23
CA GLU A 165 13.74 -20.66 5.63
C GLU A 165 14.13 -20.60 4.15
N LEU A 166 13.74 -19.53 3.44
CA LEU A 166 14.15 -19.31 2.05
C LEU A 166 15.67 -19.12 1.96
N VAL A 167 16.28 -18.33 2.84
CA VAL A 167 17.73 -18.12 2.89
C VAL A 167 18.47 -19.45 3.10
N GLU A 168 18.00 -20.27 4.04
CA GLU A 168 18.59 -21.58 4.28
C GLU A 168 18.41 -22.54 3.09
N ALA A 169 17.24 -22.55 2.49
CA ALA A 169 16.96 -23.38 1.33
C ALA A 169 17.86 -23.01 0.13
N VAL A 170 17.98 -21.71 -0.16
CA VAL A 170 18.82 -21.21 -1.26
C VAL A 170 20.30 -21.55 -1.02
N LYS A 171 20.82 -21.40 0.21
CA LYS A 171 22.19 -21.81 0.56
C LYS A 171 22.44 -23.31 0.30
N LYS A 172 21.47 -24.18 0.57
CA LYS A 172 21.59 -25.63 0.32
C LYS A 172 21.67 -25.97 -1.17
N THR A 173 21.12 -25.14 -2.04
CA THR A 173 21.20 -25.36 -3.50
C THR A 173 22.60 -25.14 -4.07
N LYS A 174 23.47 -24.42 -3.36
CA LYS A 174 24.81 -23.99 -3.81
C LYS A 174 24.80 -23.19 -5.13
N ALA A 175 23.68 -22.58 -5.49
CA ALA A 175 23.54 -21.72 -6.64
C ALA A 175 24.02 -20.30 -6.29
N GLU A 176 25.27 -20.00 -6.58
CA GLU A 176 25.93 -18.74 -6.20
C GLU A 176 25.13 -17.51 -6.63
N ASP A 177 24.70 -17.44 -7.89
CA ASP A 177 23.90 -16.33 -8.43
C ASP A 177 22.61 -16.10 -7.60
N SER A 178 21.95 -17.16 -7.18
CA SER A 178 20.73 -17.08 -6.37
C SER A 178 21.00 -16.58 -4.95
N ILE A 179 22.13 -16.98 -4.38
CA ILE A 179 22.57 -16.55 -3.04
C ILE A 179 22.92 -15.04 -3.09
N GLU A 180 23.73 -14.64 -4.06
CA GLU A 180 24.11 -13.23 -4.22
C GLU A 180 22.90 -12.34 -4.45
N MET A 181 21.99 -12.75 -5.32
CA MET A 181 20.76 -12.00 -5.60
C MET A 181 19.89 -11.84 -4.35
N LEU A 182 19.69 -12.93 -3.59
CA LEU A 182 18.89 -12.88 -2.36
C LEU A 182 19.54 -11.97 -1.31
N ASN A 183 20.86 -12.07 -1.13
CA ASN A 183 21.60 -11.20 -0.22
C ASN A 183 21.48 -9.74 -0.63
N ALA A 184 21.63 -9.42 -1.91
CA ALA A 184 21.47 -8.06 -2.42
C ALA A 184 20.08 -7.46 -2.12
N LEU A 185 19.02 -8.28 -2.21
CA LEU A 185 17.66 -7.84 -1.87
C LEU A 185 17.49 -7.54 -0.38
N ILE A 186 18.07 -8.39 0.48
CA ILE A 186 17.98 -8.25 1.94
C ILE A 186 18.84 -7.06 2.41
N GLU A 187 20.10 -6.99 2.01
CA GLU A 187 21.02 -5.91 2.37
C GLU A 187 20.56 -4.56 1.82
N GLY A 188 20.00 -4.56 0.61
CA GLY A 188 19.37 -3.41 -0.02
C GLY A 188 18.04 -2.99 0.61
N ARG A 189 17.56 -3.69 1.65
CA ARG A 189 16.29 -3.42 2.35
C ARG A 189 15.08 -3.44 1.41
N ARG A 190 15.14 -4.25 0.36
CA ARG A 190 14.06 -4.42 -0.61
C ARG A 190 13.21 -5.66 -0.32
N LEU A 191 13.74 -6.58 0.50
CA LEU A 191 13.10 -7.81 0.93
C LEU A 191 13.31 -8.01 2.43
N LYS A 192 12.21 -8.20 3.16
CA LYS A 192 12.19 -8.43 4.60
C LYS A 192 11.32 -9.66 4.93
N ASP A 193 11.39 -10.12 6.17
CA ASP A 193 10.45 -11.13 6.66
C ASP A 193 9.08 -10.54 6.94
N ILE A 194 8.02 -11.35 6.85
CA ILE A 194 6.64 -10.90 7.11
C ILE A 194 6.47 -10.34 8.52
N SER A 195 7.27 -10.78 9.49
CA SER A 195 7.23 -10.29 10.87
C SER A 195 7.65 -8.83 11.01
N ASP A 196 8.41 -8.29 10.04
CA ASP A 196 8.82 -6.87 10.04
C ASP A 196 7.68 -5.93 9.61
N LEU A 197 6.74 -6.42 8.78
CA LEU A 197 5.68 -5.62 8.18
C LEU A 197 4.87 -4.79 9.20
N PRO A 198 4.40 -5.32 10.35
CA PRO A 198 3.61 -4.54 11.29
C PRO A 198 4.38 -3.36 11.91
N LEU A 199 5.69 -3.50 12.08
CA LEU A 199 6.55 -2.45 12.63
C LEU A 199 6.89 -1.40 11.57
N ASP A 200 7.23 -1.83 10.37
CA ASP A 200 7.49 -0.93 9.24
C ASP A 200 6.27 -0.06 8.91
N LEU A 201 5.07 -0.61 9.01
CA LEU A 201 3.82 0.16 8.83
C LEU A 201 3.52 1.13 9.98
N SER A 202 4.28 1.09 11.06
CA SER A 202 4.08 2.00 12.19
C SER A 202 4.93 3.28 12.14
N VAL A 203 5.75 3.42 11.13
CA VAL A 203 6.66 4.58 10.94
C VAL A 203 6.02 5.70 10.13
#